data_b44a2a754b9468d1ff126d6433fc33ed
#
_entry.id   b44a2a754b9468d1ff126d6433fc33ed
#
_cell.length_a   1.000
_cell.length_b   1.000
_cell.length_c   1.000
_cell.angle_alpha   90.00
_cell.angle_beta   90.00
_cell.angle_gamma   90.00
#
_symmetry.space_group_name_H-M   'P 1'
#
loop_
_entity.id
_entity.type
_entity.pdbx_description
1 polymer ?
#
loop_
_entity_poly.entity_id
_entity_poly.type
_entity_poly.pdbx_seq_one_letter_code
_entity_poly.pdbx_strand_id
1 'polypeptide(L)'
;HGDEFEGLHICHRLLQILKNLEEKHSSAFKGEINIYPAVNPQALETGTRLWPFFANDINRTFGGGGINSLPDETSRTLFNDLKSSSDLVIDIHSSNLYLMELPQIRIIKSFEKKLAPLAKLCNVDLIWIHPHAQVFESTLGYNLNQAQIPTLVIETGICLRINKHHCAQIVLGTLNLLRQI
;
A
#
# COMPACT_ATOMS: atom_id res chain seq x y z
N HIS A 1 -8.33 1.77 1.53
CA HIS A 1 -9.73 2.14 1.76
C HIS A 1 -10.64 0.93 1.51
N GLY A 2 -11.90 0.95 2.02
CA GLY A 2 -12.75 -0.23 1.94
C GLY A 2 -13.37 -0.49 0.57
N ASP A 3 -13.36 0.46 -0.33
CA ASP A 3 -13.82 0.33 -1.71
C ASP A 3 -12.70 -0.07 -2.70
N GLU A 4 -11.47 -0.25 -2.23
CA GLU A 4 -10.28 -0.53 -3.05
C GLU A 4 -9.98 -2.04 -3.08
N PHE A 5 -10.77 -2.82 -3.82
CA PHE A 5 -10.71 -4.28 -3.81
C PHE A 5 -9.48 -4.88 -4.50
N GLU A 6 -8.79 -4.12 -5.35
CA GLU A 6 -7.60 -4.63 -6.03
C GLU A 6 -6.47 -4.94 -5.06
N GLY A 7 -6.23 -4.07 -4.07
CA GLY A 7 -5.25 -4.30 -3.01
C GLY A 7 -5.49 -5.61 -2.26
N LEU A 8 -6.75 -5.88 -1.87
CA LEU A 8 -7.14 -7.14 -1.23
C LEU A 8 -6.83 -8.35 -2.13
N HIS A 9 -7.19 -8.26 -3.42
CA HIS A 9 -6.93 -9.34 -4.38
C HIS A 9 -5.44 -9.58 -4.60
N ILE A 10 -4.65 -8.52 -4.73
CA ILE A 10 -3.18 -8.59 -4.86
C ILE A 10 -2.57 -9.26 -3.63
N CYS A 11 -2.94 -8.82 -2.43
CA CYS A 11 -2.49 -9.42 -1.17
C CYS A 11 -2.83 -10.91 -1.08
N HIS A 12 -4.06 -11.29 -1.45
CA HIS A 12 -4.48 -12.69 -1.49
C HIS A 12 -3.62 -13.53 -2.46
N ARG A 13 -3.36 -13.03 -3.67
CA ARG A 13 -2.53 -13.71 -4.67
C ARG A 13 -1.08 -13.82 -4.21
N LEU A 14 -0.51 -12.78 -3.65
CA LEU A 14 0.84 -12.80 -3.08
C LEU A 14 0.93 -13.85 -1.97
N LEU A 15 -0.01 -13.85 -1.03
CA LEU A 15 -0.04 -14.82 0.07
C LEU A 15 -0.06 -16.27 -0.44
N GLN A 16 -0.88 -16.57 -1.47
CA GLN A 16 -0.93 -17.91 -2.07
C GLN A 16 0.40 -18.31 -2.69
N ILE A 17 1.05 -17.40 -3.44
CA ILE A 17 2.33 -17.68 -4.11
C ILE A 17 3.44 -17.86 -3.07
N LEU A 18 3.53 -16.97 -2.09
CA LEU A 18 4.57 -16.99 -1.06
C LEU A 18 4.48 -18.23 -0.18
N LYS A 19 3.28 -18.63 0.26
CA LYS A 19 3.07 -19.88 1.00
C LYS A 19 3.48 -21.12 0.18
N ASN A 20 3.11 -21.17 -1.09
CA ASN A 20 3.47 -22.27 -1.97
C ASN A 20 5.00 -22.35 -2.20
N LEU A 21 5.67 -21.20 -2.26
CA LEU A 21 7.14 -21.17 -2.36
C LEU A 21 7.79 -21.65 -1.07
N GLU A 22 7.30 -21.23 0.09
CA GLU A 22 7.80 -21.65 1.40
C GLU A 22 7.60 -23.18 1.63
N GLU A 23 6.44 -23.71 1.29
CA GLU A 23 6.15 -25.15 1.36
C GLU A 23 7.08 -26.00 0.48
N LYS A 24 7.44 -25.49 -0.71
CA LYS A 24 8.33 -26.21 -1.65
C LYS A 24 9.82 -26.02 -1.34
N HIS A 25 10.18 -24.91 -0.74
CA HIS A 25 11.55 -24.48 -0.48
C HIS A 25 11.62 -23.79 0.86
N SER A 26 11.95 -24.51 1.92
CA SER A 26 12.01 -24.01 3.31
C SER A 26 12.97 -22.82 3.54
N SER A 27 13.79 -22.48 2.56
CA SER A 27 14.72 -21.33 2.58
C SER A 27 14.45 -20.33 1.45
N ALA A 28 13.20 -20.28 0.96
CA ALA A 28 12.84 -19.38 -0.14
C ALA A 28 13.04 -17.89 0.18
N PHE A 29 12.94 -17.54 1.45
CA PHE A 29 13.09 -16.15 1.93
C PHE A 29 14.17 -16.06 3.02
N LYS A 30 14.88 -14.93 3.03
CA LYS A 30 15.87 -14.58 4.08
C LYS A 30 15.35 -13.52 5.04
N GLY A 31 14.08 -13.37 5.17
CA GLY A 31 13.45 -12.34 5.99
C GLY A 31 12.01 -12.70 6.30
N GLU A 32 11.26 -11.70 6.71
CA GLU A 32 9.84 -11.81 7.04
C GLU A 32 9.02 -10.95 6.08
N ILE A 33 7.87 -11.47 5.65
CA ILE A 33 6.93 -10.75 4.79
C ILE A 33 5.59 -10.68 5.50
N ASN A 34 5.23 -9.49 5.96
CA ASN A 34 3.95 -9.21 6.61
C ASN A 34 2.94 -8.68 5.58
N ILE A 35 1.76 -9.26 5.51
CA ILE A 35 0.70 -8.87 4.58
C ILE A 35 -0.53 -8.43 5.37
N TYR A 36 -0.93 -7.17 5.17
CA TYR A 36 -2.13 -6.55 5.74
C TYR A 36 -3.20 -6.43 4.65
N PRO A 37 -4.06 -7.45 4.45
CA PRO A 37 -4.99 -7.47 3.31
C PRO A 37 -6.13 -6.46 3.44
N ALA A 38 -6.45 -6.03 4.66
CA ALA A 38 -7.52 -5.08 4.93
C ALA A 38 -7.16 -4.22 6.14
N VAL A 39 -6.72 -2.99 5.89
CA VAL A 39 -6.38 -2.01 6.93
C VAL A 39 -7.62 -1.41 7.58
N ASN A 40 -8.72 -1.32 6.83
CA ASN A 40 -10.03 -0.87 7.30
C ASN A 40 -11.09 -1.94 6.97
N PRO A 41 -11.19 -3.01 7.79
CA PRO A 41 -12.09 -4.12 7.51
C PRO A 41 -13.57 -3.71 7.55
N GLN A 42 -13.96 -2.75 8.39
CA GLN A 42 -15.34 -2.27 8.46
C GLN A 42 -15.76 -1.53 7.18
N ALA A 43 -14.87 -0.71 6.63
CA ALA A 43 -15.12 -0.04 5.36
C ALA A 43 -15.14 -1.04 4.19
N LEU A 44 -14.31 -2.08 4.25
CA LEU A 44 -14.30 -3.16 3.26
C LEU A 44 -15.64 -3.91 3.23
N GLU A 45 -16.22 -4.24 4.39
CA GLU A 45 -17.54 -4.90 4.50
C GLU A 45 -18.66 -4.05 3.89
N THR A 46 -18.56 -2.74 3.99
CA THR A 46 -19.55 -1.80 3.44
C THR A 46 -19.23 -1.31 2.03
N GLY A 47 -18.06 -1.62 1.51
CA GLY A 47 -17.58 -1.16 0.20
C GLY A 47 -17.47 0.36 0.13
N THR A 48 -17.05 1.02 1.21
CA THR A 48 -16.94 2.48 1.30
C THR A 48 -15.49 2.92 1.51
N ARG A 49 -15.16 4.10 0.97
CA ARG A 49 -13.84 4.70 1.17
C ARG A 49 -13.58 5.05 2.64
N LEU A 50 -14.55 5.71 3.25
CA LEU A 50 -14.44 6.25 4.59
C LEU A 50 -14.74 5.18 5.65
N TRP A 51 -14.17 5.36 6.82
CA TRP A 51 -14.47 4.52 7.98
C TRP A 51 -15.96 4.68 8.36
N PRO A 52 -16.74 3.60 8.38
CA PRO A 52 -18.15 3.66 8.76
C PRO A 52 -18.32 4.28 10.14
N PHE A 53 -19.43 5.02 10.34
CA PHE A 53 -19.80 5.76 11.55
C PHE A 53 -18.92 6.98 11.88
N PHE A 54 -17.65 6.99 11.47
CA PHE A 54 -16.72 8.10 11.73
C PHE A 54 -16.61 9.08 10.56
N ALA A 55 -17.02 8.65 9.35
CA ALA A 55 -16.87 9.40 8.10
C ALA A 55 -15.42 9.91 7.89
N ASN A 56 -14.44 9.13 8.35
CA ASN A 56 -13.02 9.49 8.36
C ASN A 56 -12.24 8.69 7.31
N ASP A 57 -11.42 9.37 6.53
CA ASP A 57 -10.45 8.76 5.64
C ASP A 57 -9.21 8.37 6.46
N ILE A 58 -8.97 7.07 6.64
CA ILE A 58 -7.81 6.59 7.42
C ILE A 58 -6.49 7.11 6.85
N ASN A 59 -6.39 7.28 5.52
CA ASN A 59 -5.19 7.82 4.88
C ASN A 59 -5.09 9.35 4.99
N ARG A 60 -5.79 9.94 5.97
CA ARG A 60 -5.68 11.34 6.41
C ARG A 60 -5.46 11.45 7.93
N THR A 61 -5.15 10.34 8.62
CA THR A 61 -4.96 10.31 10.08
C THR A 61 -3.52 9.99 10.51
N PHE A 62 -2.64 9.71 9.55
CA PHE A 62 -1.24 9.39 9.83
C PHE A 62 -0.48 10.63 10.17
N GLY A 63 -0.09 11.39 10.60
CA GLY A 63 0.67 12.60 10.88
C GLY A 63 0.43 13.14 12.29
N GLY A 64 -0.54 12.57 12.99
CA GLY A 64 -0.92 13.01 14.34
C GLY A 64 -1.89 14.17 14.34
N GLY A 65 -2.49 14.44 15.49
CA GLY A 65 -3.45 15.55 15.68
C GLY A 65 -4.93 15.15 15.63
N GLY A 66 -5.24 13.87 15.47
CA GLY A 66 -6.61 13.35 15.51
C GLY A 66 -7.20 13.35 16.92
N ILE A 67 -8.51 13.35 16.97
CA ILE A 67 -9.32 13.21 18.19
C ILE A 67 -9.32 11.72 18.51
N ASN A 68 -8.63 11.21 19.49
CA ASN A 68 -8.57 9.81 19.97
C ASN A 68 -9.78 8.93 19.57
N SER A 69 -10.03 8.81 18.28
CA SER A 69 -11.06 7.97 17.68
C SER A 69 -10.49 6.60 17.30
N LEU A 70 -11.35 5.62 17.05
CA LEU A 70 -10.91 4.31 16.58
C LEU A 70 -10.07 4.39 15.29
N PRO A 71 -10.42 5.17 14.26
CA PRO A 71 -9.54 5.37 13.09
C PRO A 71 -8.16 5.93 13.44
N ASP A 72 -8.07 6.91 14.36
CA ASP A 72 -6.80 7.50 14.78
C ASP A 72 -5.93 6.50 15.55
N GLU A 73 -6.54 5.70 16.41
CA GLU A 73 -5.83 4.65 17.15
C GLU A 73 -5.34 3.55 16.22
N THR A 74 -6.16 3.15 15.26
CA THR A 74 -5.80 2.14 14.25
C THR A 74 -4.63 2.63 13.38
N SER A 75 -4.69 3.87 12.87
CA SER A 75 -3.61 4.42 12.05
C SER A 75 -2.30 4.56 12.84
N ARG A 76 -2.37 4.98 14.10
CA ARG A 76 -1.20 5.09 14.99
C ARG A 76 -0.57 3.74 15.27
N THR A 77 -1.40 2.73 15.56
CA THR A 77 -0.94 1.36 15.82
C THR A 77 -0.27 0.77 14.59
N LEU A 78 -0.93 0.87 13.42
CA LEU A 78 -0.38 0.41 12.16
C LEU A 78 0.95 1.12 11.82
N PHE A 79 0.99 2.45 11.97
CA PHE A 79 2.22 3.21 11.71
C PHE A 79 3.38 2.76 12.60
N ASN A 80 3.13 2.60 13.90
CA ASN A 80 4.16 2.17 14.85
C ASN A 80 4.64 0.74 14.57
N ASP A 81 3.74 -0.16 14.23
CA ASP A 81 4.06 -1.53 13.85
C ASP A 81 4.94 -1.56 12.59
N LEU A 82 4.50 -0.94 11.51
CA LEU A 82 5.27 -0.85 10.26
C LEU A 82 6.63 -0.17 10.45
N LYS A 83 6.68 0.91 11.23
CA LYS A 83 7.93 1.63 11.51
C LYS A 83 8.94 0.79 12.28
N SER A 84 8.49 -0.07 13.19
CA SER A 84 9.36 -0.88 14.03
C SER A 84 9.77 -2.23 13.42
N SER A 85 8.99 -2.74 12.47
CA SER A 85 9.14 -4.10 11.94
C SER A 85 9.49 -4.17 10.45
N SER A 86 9.54 -3.05 9.73
CA SER A 86 9.70 -3.08 8.27
C SER A 86 10.96 -2.35 7.80
N ASP A 87 11.65 -2.95 6.83
CA ASP A 87 12.73 -2.32 6.06
C ASP A 87 12.22 -1.68 4.77
N LEU A 88 11.07 -2.15 4.27
CA LEU A 88 10.37 -1.65 3.08
C LEU A 88 8.87 -1.89 3.22
N VAL A 89 8.06 -0.92 2.82
CA VAL A 89 6.60 -1.04 2.77
C VAL A 89 6.09 -0.81 1.36
N ILE A 90 5.08 -1.57 0.96
CA ILE A 90 4.29 -1.36 -0.26
C ILE A 90 2.85 -1.06 0.18
N ASP A 91 2.40 0.14 -0.11
CA ASP A 91 1.05 0.64 0.19
C ASP A 91 0.23 0.64 -1.11
N ILE A 92 -0.79 -0.23 -1.19
CA ILE A 92 -1.52 -0.48 -2.43
C ILE A 92 -2.91 0.15 -2.36
N HIS A 93 -3.18 1.02 -3.31
CA HIS A 93 -4.44 1.73 -3.49
C HIS A 93 -5.07 1.45 -4.84
N SER A 94 -6.36 1.75 -4.94
CA SER A 94 -7.07 1.84 -6.22
C SER A 94 -7.61 3.26 -6.41
N SER A 95 -7.88 3.62 -7.66
CA SER A 95 -8.50 4.90 -8.02
C SER A 95 -9.90 5.07 -7.41
N ASN A 96 -10.55 6.18 -7.71
CA ASN A 96 -11.93 6.43 -7.29
C ASN A 96 -12.96 5.66 -8.15
N LEU A 97 -14.24 5.89 -7.93
CA LEU A 97 -15.34 5.22 -8.63
C LEU A 97 -15.47 5.55 -10.13
N TYR A 98 -14.83 6.60 -10.60
CA TYR A 98 -15.08 7.18 -11.93
C TYR A 98 -13.90 7.07 -12.90
N LEU A 99 -12.69 6.88 -12.38
CA LEU A 99 -11.47 6.86 -13.18
C LEU A 99 -10.73 5.55 -12.96
N MET A 100 -10.36 4.89 -14.04
CA MET A 100 -9.45 3.76 -14.00
C MET A 100 -8.02 4.27 -14.12
N GLU A 101 -7.18 3.92 -13.18
CA GLU A 101 -5.76 4.20 -13.22
C GLU A 101 -4.97 3.01 -13.75
N LEU A 102 -3.98 3.30 -14.58
CA LEU A 102 -2.95 2.32 -14.93
C LEU A 102 -2.11 2.00 -13.69
N PRO A 103 -1.54 0.80 -13.59
CA PRO A 103 -0.58 0.46 -12.55
C PRO A 103 0.55 1.50 -12.50
N GLN A 104 0.63 2.23 -11.39
CA GLN A 104 1.61 3.31 -11.22
C GLN A 104 2.15 3.36 -9.79
N ILE A 105 3.36 3.90 -9.65
CA ILE A 105 3.93 4.27 -8.35
C ILE A 105 4.01 5.79 -8.26
N ARG A 106 3.48 6.32 -7.17
CA ARG A 106 3.52 7.76 -6.86
C ARG A 106 4.66 8.04 -5.89
N ILE A 107 5.52 8.98 -6.26
CA ILE A 107 6.68 9.38 -5.47
C ILE A 107 6.66 10.89 -5.28
N ILE A 108 6.70 11.34 -4.03
CA ILE A 108 6.92 12.76 -3.73
C ILE A 108 8.38 13.09 -4.05
N LYS A 109 8.63 14.20 -4.73
CA LYS A 109 9.95 14.60 -5.25
C LYS A 109 11.09 14.52 -4.23
N SER A 110 10.80 14.84 -2.96
CA SER A 110 11.80 14.77 -1.89
C SER A 110 12.31 13.34 -1.61
N PHE A 111 11.55 12.31 -1.96
CA PHE A 111 11.91 10.90 -1.75
C PHE A 111 12.39 10.20 -3.03
N GLU A 112 12.40 10.89 -4.18
CA GLU A 112 12.73 10.33 -5.50
C GLU A 112 14.03 9.54 -5.49
N LYS A 113 15.09 10.14 -4.94
CA LYS A 113 16.43 9.54 -4.97
C LYS A 113 16.46 8.15 -4.30
N LYS A 114 15.67 7.97 -3.26
CA LYS A 114 15.58 6.71 -2.50
C LYS A 114 14.61 5.71 -3.14
N LEU A 115 13.46 6.19 -3.62
CA LEU A 115 12.36 5.33 -4.05
C LEU A 115 12.37 4.96 -5.54
N ALA A 116 12.87 5.84 -6.42
CA ALA A 116 12.84 5.58 -7.86
C ALA A 116 13.61 4.31 -8.28
N PRO A 117 14.77 3.96 -7.69
CA PRO A 117 15.43 2.69 -7.99
C PRO A 117 14.57 1.48 -7.66
N LEU A 118 13.87 1.49 -6.52
CA LEU A 118 12.97 0.42 -6.08
C LEU A 118 11.71 0.34 -6.97
N ALA A 119 11.13 1.49 -7.29
CA ALA A 119 9.95 1.59 -8.14
C ALA A 119 10.16 0.99 -9.54
N LYS A 120 11.36 1.12 -10.10
CA LYS A 120 11.72 0.53 -11.40
C LYS A 120 11.68 -1.01 -11.41
N LEU A 121 11.71 -1.65 -10.26
CA LEU A 121 11.63 -3.10 -10.14
C LEU A 121 10.18 -3.61 -10.10
N CYS A 122 9.20 -2.72 -9.91
CA CYS A 122 7.83 -3.09 -9.58
C CYS A 122 6.92 -3.36 -10.79
N ASN A 123 7.44 -3.42 -12.02
CA ASN A 123 6.65 -3.74 -13.23
C ASN A 123 5.37 -2.90 -13.38
N VAL A 124 5.46 -1.60 -13.10
CA VAL A 124 4.36 -0.65 -13.28
C VAL A 124 4.48 0.08 -14.62
N ASP A 125 3.36 0.59 -15.14
CA ASP A 125 3.34 1.33 -16.41
C ASP A 125 3.90 2.75 -16.26
N LEU A 126 3.79 3.33 -15.05
CA LEU A 126 4.15 4.72 -14.79
C LEU A 126 4.79 4.87 -13.41
N ILE A 127 5.86 5.66 -13.35
CA ILE A 127 6.39 6.21 -12.09
C ILE A 127 6.13 7.71 -12.12
N TRP A 128 5.20 8.17 -11.29
CA TRP A 128 4.83 9.57 -11.21
C TRP A 128 5.55 10.27 -10.06
N ILE A 129 6.53 11.09 -10.41
CA ILE A 129 7.24 11.92 -9.46
C ILE A 129 6.57 13.29 -9.43
N HIS A 130 5.95 13.61 -8.31
CA HIS A 130 5.17 14.84 -8.14
C HIS A 130 5.73 15.73 -7.02
N PRO A 131 5.44 17.05 -7.05
CA PRO A 131 5.86 17.96 -6.00
C PRO A 131 5.18 17.58 -4.67
N HIS A 132 5.80 18.03 -3.57
CA HIS A 132 5.16 17.96 -2.26
C HIS A 132 3.90 18.85 -2.25
N ALA A 133 2.88 18.38 -1.54
CA ALA A 133 1.69 19.16 -1.20
C ALA A 133 1.26 18.79 0.22
N GLN A 134 0.74 19.76 0.97
CA GLN A 134 0.36 19.60 2.37
C GLN A 134 -0.65 18.45 2.60
N VAL A 135 -1.49 18.16 1.61
CA VAL A 135 -2.47 17.06 1.68
C VAL A 135 -1.80 15.67 1.86
N PHE A 136 -0.54 15.52 1.49
CA PHE A 136 0.18 14.25 1.66
C PHE A 136 0.71 14.04 3.08
N GLU A 137 0.88 15.09 3.87
CA GLU A 137 1.48 15.01 5.21
C GLU A 137 0.70 14.12 6.19
N SER A 138 -0.56 13.86 5.89
CA SER A 138 -1.43 12.98 6.66
C SER A 138 -1.56 11.56 6.11
N THR A 139 -0.78 11.20 5.08
CA THR A 139 -0.84 9.86 4.47
C THR A 139 0.17 8.90 5.09
N LEU A 140 -0.12 7.59 5.04
CA LEU A 140 0.79 6.54 5.51
C LEU A 140 2.14 6.61 4.79
N GLY A 141 2.12 6.62 3.45
CA GLY A 141 3.33 6.62 2.64
C GLY A 141 4.25 7.81 2.91
N TYR A 142 3.69 9.01 3.12
CA TYR A 142 4.49 10.17 3.50
C TYR A 142 5.17 9.99 4.87
N ASN A 143 4.39 9.62 5.88
CA ASN A 143 4.88 9.51 7.26
C ASN A 143 5.93 8.41 7.42
N LEU A 144 5.79 7.25 6.78
CA LEU A 144 6.80 6.20 6.80
C LEU A 144 8.08 6.64 6.08
N ASN A 145 7.97 7.29 4.91
CA ASN A 145 9.14 7.81 4.21
C ASN A 145 9.87 8.89 5.02
N GLN A 146 9.16 9.77 5.74
CA GLN A 146 9.74 10.73 6.69
C GLN A 146 10.44 10.01 7.85
N ALA A 147 9.87 8.92 8.33
CA ALA A 147 10.46 8.06 9.36
C ALA A 147 11.62 7.17 8.84
N GLN A 148 12.07 7.39 7.59
CA GLN A 148 13.15 6.67 6.93
C GLN A 148 12.82 5.21 6.53
N ILE A 149 11.58 4.79 6.62
CA ILE A 149 11.10 3.51 6.09
C ILE A 149 10.69 3.72 4.62
N PRO A 150 11.43 3.18 3.63
CA PRO A 150 11.07 3.29 2.22
C PRO A 150 9.67 2.74 2.00
N THR A 151 8.79 3.56 1.46
CA THR A 151 7.40 3.17 1.21
C THR A 151 7.02 3.53 -0.21
N LEU A 152 6.69 2.51 -1.00
CA LEU A 152 6.18 2.66 -2.36
C LEU A 152 4.66 2.72 -2.32
N VAL A 153 4.08 3.79 -2.82
CA VAL A 153 2.62 3.94 -2.97
C VAL A 153 2.23 3.53 -4.38
N ILE A 154 1.51 2.42 -4.50
CA ILE A 154 1.00 1.90 -5.76
C ILE A 154 -0.46 2.31 -5.90
N GLU A 155 -0.82 2.86 -7.05
CA GLU A 155 -2.20 3.12 -7.45
C GLU A 155 -2.52 2.28 -8.68
N THR A 156 -3.70 1.68 -8.74
CA THR A 156 -4.11 0.84 -9.87
C THR A 156 -5.63 0.71 -9.96
N GLY A 157 -6.13 0.47 -11.15
CA GLY A 157 -7.51 0.10 -11.41
C GLY A 157 -8.56 1.13 -10.98
N ILE A 158 -9.67 0.64 -10.47
CA ILE A 158 -10.86 1.44 -10.11
C ILE A 158 -11.55 0.83 -8.89
N CYS A 159 -12.11 1.67 -8.02
CA CYS A 159 -12.85 1.22 -6.84
C CYS A 159 -13.99 0.24 -7.15
N LEU A 160 -14.30 -0.64 -6.20
CA LEU A 160 -15.37 -1.65 -6.23
C LEU A 160 -15.23 -2.68 -7.37
N ARG A 161 -14.07 -2.78 -8.00
CA ARG A 161 -13.80 -3.73 -9.09
C ARG A 161 -12.42 -4.36 -8.91
N ILE A 162 -12.18 -5.43 -9.64
CA ILE A 162 -10.90 -6.12 -9.71
C ILE A 162 -10.51 -6.27 -11.18
N ASN A 163 -9.51 -5.51 -11.61
CA ASN A 163 -8.86 -5.70 -12.88
C ASN A 163 -7.77 -6.77 -12.72
N LYS A 164 -8.09 -8.01 -13.09
CA LYS A 164 -7.17 -9.16 -12.92
C LYS A 164 -5.84 -8.99 -13.63
N HIS A 165 -5.81 -8.26 -14.76
CA HIS A 165 -4.59 -7.99 -15.52
C HIS A 165 -3.66 -7.06 -14.72
N HIS A 166 -4.17 -5.92 -14.27
CA HIS A 166 -3.42 -4.99 -13.43
C HIS A 166 -2.94 -5.66 -12.13
N CYS A 167 -3.84 -6.42 -11.48
CA CYS A 167 -3.46 -7.15 -10.25
C CYS A 167 -2.32 -8.14 -10.51
N ALA A 168 -2.37 -8.91 -11.60
CA ALA A 168 -1.29 -9.83 -11.94
C ALA A 168 0.03 -9.10 -12.23
N GLN A 169 -0.02 -7.96 -12.90
CA GLN A 169 1.12 -7.10 -13.16
C GLN A 169 1.79 -6.64 -11.86
N ILE A 170 1.00 -6.13 -10.89
CA ILE A 170 1.51 -5.69 -9.58
C ILE A 170 2.06 -6.86 -8.77
N VAL A 171 1.40 -8.02 -8.79
CA VAL A 171 1.91 -9.24 -8.12
C VAL A 171 3.29 -9.61 -8.67
N LEU A 172 3.45 -9.66 -10.00
CA LEU A 172 4.74 -9.95 -10.63
C LEU A 172 5.80 -8.90 -10.28
N GLY A 173 5.44 -7.62 -10.29
CA GLY A 173 6.32 -6.53 -9.90
C GLY A 173 6.77 -6.62 -8.45
N THR A 174 5.86 -6.93 -7.53
CA THR A 174 6.18 -7.14 -6.12
C THR A 174 7.13 -8.33 -5.92
N LEU A 175 6.87 -9.46 -6.59
CA LEU A 175 7.76 -10.61 -6.54
C LEU A 175 9.14 -10.31 -7.13
N ASN A 176 9.21 -9.51 -8.20
CA ASN A 176 10.47 -9.07 -8.78
C ASN A 176 11.25 -8.18 -7.81
N LEU A 177 10.59 -7.23 -7.15
CA LEU A 177 11.20 -6.40 -6.12
C LEU A 177 11.76 -7.26 -4.98
N LEU A 178 10.96 -8.19 -4.43
CA LEU A 178 11.37 -9.10 -3.35
C LEU A 178 12.58 -9.98 -3.70
N ARG A 179 12.82 -10.25 -4.98
CA ARG A 179 13.99 -11.04 -5.44
C ARG A 179 15.27 -10.22 -5.50
N GLN A 180 15.18 -8.90 -5.45
CA GLN A 180 16.32 -7.98 -5.62
C GLN A 180 16.79 -7.34 -4.32
N ILE A 181 15.97 -7.45 -3.27
CA ILE A 181 16.28 -6.97 -1.92
C ILE A 181 16.60 -8.16 -1.01
#